data_3f3bbb7e68b0403939e9ccbd65f2cee7
#
_entry.id   3f3bbb7e68b0403939e9ccbd65f2cee7
#
_cell.length_a   1.000
_cell.length_b   1.000
_cell.length_c   1.000
_cell.angle_alpha   90.00
_cell.angle_beta   90.00
_cell.angle_gamma   90.00
#
_symmetry.space_group_name_H-M   'P 1'
#
loop_
_entity.id
_entity.type
_entity.pdbx_description
1 polymer ?
#
loop_
_entity_poly.entity_id
_entity_poly.type
_entity_poly.pdbx_seq_one_letter_code
_entity_poly.pdbx_strand_id
1 'polypeptide(L)'
;MDISTRQSGNATIVDVTGDITLYNSPDVRKVLMDLLKVKRCTRVIVNLKSVRYIDSAGVASLVEGLKVSRDLKSGFALFGLSRTTREVLELTRLIKVFEVHENEEEALRGGTSTTPAR
;
A
#
# COMPACT_ATOMS: atom_id res chain seq x y z
N MET A 1 11.70 3.23 -11.77
CA MET A 1 10.89 3.23 -10.54
C MET A 1 11.79 3.42 -9.33
N ASP A 2 11.36 4.26 -8.43
CA ASP A 2 12.09 4.48 -7.19
C ASP A 2 11.22 4.13 -6.01
N ILE A 3 11.82 3.51 -5.00
CA ILE A 3 11.13 3.17 -3.77
C ILE A 3 11.99 3.69 -2.61
N SER A 4 11.37 4.46 -1.73
CA SER A 4 12.06 4.91 -0.52
C SER A 4 11.12 4.77 0.66
N THR A 5 11.70 4.75 1.86
CA THR A 5 10.90 4.61 3.07
C THR A 5 11.25 5.73 4.04
N ARG A 6 10.28 6.11 4.85
CA ARG A 6 10.47 7.13 5.87
C ARG A 6 9.54 6.86 7.04
N GLN A 7 9.93 7.31 8.21
CA GLN A 7 9.12 7.17 9.41
C GLN A 7 8.25 8.40 9.62
N SER A 8 7.05 8.19 10.06
CA SER A 8 6.18 9.28 10.47
C SER A 8 5.33 8.77 11.63
N GLY A 9 5.63 9.22 12.83
CA GLY A 9 4.97 8.71 14.02
C GLY A 9 5.20 7.21 14.15
N ASN A 10 4.15 6.45 14.32
CA ASN A 10 4.22 4.99 14.43
C ASN A 10 4.19 4.30 13.08
N ALA A 11 4.09 5.06 12.01
CA ALA A 11 3.94 4.47 10.68
C ALA A 11 5.23 4.57 9.88
N THR A 12 5.43 3.62 9.00
CA THR A 12 6.49 3.66 8.00
C THR A 12 5.82 3.87 6.67
N ILE A 13 6.24 4.91 5.95
CA ILE A 13 5.65 5.23 4.66
C ILE A 13 6.59 4.76 3.56
N VAL A 14 6.01 4.07 2.58
CA VAL A 14 6.75 3.61 1.40
C VAL A 14 6.35 4.52 0.25
N ASP A 15 7.28 5.36 -0.18
CA ASP A 15 7.05 6.25 -1.31
C ASP A 15 7.49 5.55 -2.59
N VAL A 16 6.55 5.35 -3.52
CA VAL A 16 6.84 4.70 -4.79
C VAL A 16 6.66 5.71 -5.91
N THR A 17 7.65 5.80 -6.77
CA THR A 17 7.59 6.68 -7.95
C THR A 17 7.73 5.83 -9.19
N GLY A 18 6.80 5.99 -10.12
CA GLY A 18 6.79 5.23 -11.35
C GLY A 18 5.76 4.11 -11.31
N ASP A 19 5.53 3.51 -12.47
CA ASP A 19 4.50 2.48 -12.58
C ASP A 19 4.97 1.19 -11.90
N ILE A 20 4.01 0.44 -11.36
CA ILE A 20 4.32 -0.84 -10.74
C ILE A 20 3.86 -1.94 -11.68
N THR A 21 4.81 -2.65 -12.24
CA THR A 21 4.54 -3.65 -13.26
C THR A 21 5.22 -4.96 -12.92
N LEU A 22 5.01 -5.95 -13.77
CA LEU A 22 5.66 -7.24 -13.63
C LEU A 22 7.16 -7.12 -13.46
N TYR A 23 7.77 -6.13 -14.13
CA TYR A 23 9.22 -6.00 -14.09
C TYR A 23 9.76 -5.51 -12.76
N ASN A 24 8.99 -4.70 -12.04
CA ASN A 24 9.49 -4.12 -10.80
C ASN A 24 8.66 -4.47 -9.56
N SER A 25 7.56 -5.19 -9.74
CA SER A 25 6.77 -5.59 -8.58
C SER A 25 7.55 -6.43 -7.57
N PRO A 26 8.54 -7.25 -7.97
CA PRO A 26 9.36 -7.95 -6.98
C PRO A 26 10.09 -7.01 -6.04
N ASP A 27 10.50 -5.83 -6.53
CA ASP A 27 11.18 -4.85 -5.67
C ASP A 27 10.21 -4.28 -4.64
N VAL A 28 8.99 -3.99 -5.05
CA VAL A 28 7.97 -3.51 -4.13
C VAL A 28 7.69 -4.56 -3.07
N ARG A 29 7.51 -5.80 -3.51
CA ARG A 29 7.26 -6.90 -2.60
C ARG A 29 8.39 -7.06 -1.59
N LYS A 30 9.63 -6.98 -2.06
CA LYS A 30 10.79 -7.14 -1.19
C LYS A 30 10.81 -6.09 -0.10
N VAL A 31 10.54 -4.84 -0.47
CA VAL A 31 10.52 -3.75 0.53
C VAL A 31 9.41 -4.00 1.55
N LEU A 32 8.23 -4.37 1.08
CA LEU A 32 7.11 -4.60 1.98
C LEU A 32 7.38 -5.76 2.93
N MET A 33 7.96 -6.85 2.42
CA MET A 33 8.26 -8.00 3.26
C MET A 33 9.34 -7.66 4.30
N ASP A 34 10.33 -6.86 3.91
CA ASP A 34 11.36 -6.43 4.84
C ASP A 34 10.76 -5.61 5.97
N LEU A 35 9.91 -4.66 5.64
CA LEU A 35 9.29 -3.81 6.66
C LEU A 35 8.37 -4.61 7.59
N LEU A 36 7.63 -5.53 7.05
CA LEU A 36 6.64 -6.27 7.83
C LEU A 36 7.24 -7.44 8.60
N LYS A 37 8.06 -8.25 7.94
CA LYS A 37 8.58 -9.48 8.54
C LYS A 37 9.86 -9.28 9.32
N VAL A 38 10.76 -8.45 8.81
CA VAL A 38 12.08 -8.28 9.43
C VAL A 38 12.05 -7.15 10.45
N LYS A 39 11.60 -5.98 10.01
CA LYS A 39 11.61 -4.81 10.88
C LYS A 39 10.39 -4.73 11.78
N ARG A 40 9.38 -5.54 11.50
CA ARG A 40 8.18 -5.63 12.32
C ARG A 40 7.52 -4.27 12.53
N CYS A 41 7.41 -3.50 11.46
CA CYS A 41 6.73 -2.21 11.52
C CYS A 41 5.28 -2.42 11.92
N THR A 42 4.79 -1.58 12.82
CA THR A 42 3.42 -1.71 13.32
C THR A 42 2.40 -1.22 12.33
N ARG A 43 2.80 -0.33 11.43
CA ARG A 43 1.91 0.18 10.40
C ARG A 43 2.73 0.57 9.18
N VAL A 44 2.36 0.05 8.03
CA VAL A 44 3.02 0.35 6.76
C VAL A 44 1.99 1.02 5.86
N ILE A 45 2.37 2.16 5.30
CA ILE A 45 1.49 2.95 4.43
C ILE A 45 2.20 3.12 3.11
N VAL A 46 1.55 2.73 2.02
CA VAL A 46 2.14 2.85 0.68
C VAL A 46 1.59 4.10 0.00
N ASN A 47 2.51 4.99 -0.35
CA ASN A 47 2.16 6.23 -1.04
C ASN A 47 2.20 5.98 -2.54
N LEU A 48 1.04 6.03 -3.17
CA LEU A 48 0.89 5.76 -4.60
C LEU A 48 0.63 7.02 -5.42
N LYS A 49 0.85 8.20 -4.84
CA LYS A 49 0.56 9.46 -5.55
C LYS A 49 1.35 9.57 -6.85
N SER A 50 2.55 9.03 -6.88
CA SER A 50 3.41 9.13 -8.05
C SER A 50 3.40 7.86 -8.90
N VAL A 51 2.40 7.01 -8.69
CA VAL A 51 2.19 5.78 -9.46
C VAL A 51 0.96 6.01 -10.33
N ARG A 52 1.17 6.08 -11.64
CA ARG A 52 0.06 6.32 -12.56
C ARG A 52 -0.61 5.04 -13.00
N TYR A 53 0.13 3.95 -13.03
CA TYR A 53 -0.37 2.69 -13.55
C TYR A 53 0.17 1.53 -12.73
N ILE A 54 -0.69 0.52 -12.54
CA ILE A 54 -0.30 -0.69 -11.86
C ILE A 54 -0.93 -1.85 -12.62
N ASP A 55 -0.14 -2.89 -12.90
CA ASP A 55 -0.68 -4.07 -13.56
C ASP A 55 -1.02 -5.15 -12.52
N SER A 56 -1.44 -6.31 -12.99
CA SER A 56 -1.88 -7.37 -12.09
C SER A 56 -0.77 -7.86 -11.17
N ALA A 57 0.48 -7.84 -11.65
CA ALA A 57 1.60 -8.25 -10.80
C ALA A 57 1.83 -7.23 -9.69
N GLY A 58 1.68 -5.94 -10.02
CA GLY A 58 1.78 -4.89 -9.01
C GLY A 58 0.68 -5.02 -7.97
N VAL A 59 -0.55 -5.26 -8.43
CA VAL A 59 -1.66 -5.46 -7.50
C VAL A 59 -1.37 -6.66 -6.59
N ALA A 60 -0.85 -7.74 -7.16
CA ALA A 60 -0.55 -8.94 -6.37
C ALA A 60 0.48 -8.64 -5.28
N SER A 61 1.47 -7.79 -5.56
CA SER A 61 2.47 -7.44 -4.55
C SER A 61 1.84 -6.69 -3.38
N LEU A 62 0.87 -5.81 -3.67
CA LEU A 62 0.16 -5.09 -2.62
C LEU A 62 -0.73 -6.02 -1.81
N VAL A 63 -1.41 -6.95 -2.49
CA VAL A 63 -2.25 -7.93 -1.81
C VAL A 63 -1.41 -8.79 -0.87
N GLU A 64 -0.22 -9.17 -1.31
CA GLU A 64 0.65 -9.97 -0.46
C GLU A 64 1.08 -9.18 0.78
N GLY A 65 1.38 -7.90 0.61
CA GLY A 65 1.68 -7.04 1.75
C GLY A 65 0.53 -6.99 2.74
N LEU A 66 -0.68 -6.85 2.23
CA LEU A 66 -1.86 -6.83 3.08
C LEU A 66 -2.02 -8.14 3.85
N LYS A 67 -1.87 -9.26 3.16
CA LYS A 67 -2.03 -10.58 3.80
C LYS A 67 -1.00 -10.78 4.91
N VAL A 68 0.25 -10.45 4.64
CA VAL A 68 1.30 -10.59 5.65
C VAL A 68 1.04 -9.67 6.82
N SER A 69 0.59 -8.44 6.56
CA SER A 69 0.29 -7.51 7.65
C SER A 69 -0.80 -8.05 8.55
N ARG A 70 -1.82 -8.68 7.97
CA ARG A 70 -2.89 -9.28 8.77
C ARG A 70 -2.37 -10.43 9.62
N ASP A 71 -1.52 -11.27 9.04
CA ASP A 71 -0.95 -12.39 9.79
C ASP A 71 -0.11 -11.90 10.96
N LEU A 72 0.58 -10.78 10.79
CA LEU A 72 1.43 -10.22 11.84
C LEU A 72 0.71 -9.20 12.71
N LYS A 73 -0.56 -8.95 12.43
CA LYS A 73 -1.39 -7.97 13.16
C LYS A 73 -0.81 -6.58 13.07
N SER A 74 -0.27 -6.24 11.92
CA SER A 74 0.22 -4.91 11.61
C SER A 74 -0.82 -4.17 10.77
N GLY A 75 -0.75 -2.84 10.74
CA GLY A 75 -1.60 -2.06 9.88
C GLY A 75 -0.99 -1.95 8.49
N PHE A 76 -1.84 -1.86 7.48
CA PHE A 76 -1.40 -1.72 6.10
C PHE A 76 -2.41 -0.86 5.35
N ALA A 77 -1.94 0.22 4.74
CA ALA A 77 -2.83 1.17 4.08
C ALA A 77 -2.20 1.70 2.81
N LEU A 78 -3.04 2.20 1.93
CA LEU A 78 -2.62 2.85 0.69
C LEU A 78 -3.20 4.26 0.68
N PHE A 79 -2.50 5.20 0.02
CA PHE A 79 -3.12 6.50 -0.21
C PHE A 79 -2.66 7.07 -1.54
N GLY A 80 -3.45 8.00 -2.04
CA GLY A 80 -3.08 8.75 -3.23
C GLY A 80 -3.25 7.97 -4.52
N LEU A 81 -4.27 7.11 -4.59
CA LEU A 81 -4.47 6.32 -5.80
C LEU A 81 -4.76 7.23 -6.99
N SER A 82 -4.06 6.98 -8.10
CA SER A 82 -4.42 7.62 -9.35
C SER A 82 -5.76 7.06 -9.81
N ARG A 83 -6.38 7.75 -10.76
CA ARG A 83 -7.65 7.27 -11.30
C ARG A 83 -7.49 5.87 -11.88
N THR A 84 -6.42 5.64 -12.63
CA THR A 84 -6.20 4.34 -13.25
C THR A 84 -5.99 3.25 -12.20
N THR A 85 -5.19 3.53 -11.17
CA THR A 85 -4.96 2.55 -10.13
C THR A 85 -6.26 2.26 -9.37
N ARG A 86 -7.04 3.29 -9.08
CA ARG A 86 -8.31 3.09 -8.41
C ARG A 86 -9.24 2.22 -9.25
N GLU A 87 -9.30 2.46 -10.55
CA GLU A 87 -10.15 1.66 -11.42
C GLU A 87 -9.74 0.20 -11.43
N VAL A 88 -8.44 -0.07 -11.44
CA VAL A 88 -7.96 -1.46 -11.39
C VAL A 88 -8.42 -2.13 -10.09
N LEU A 89 -8.30 -1.44 -8.97
CA LEU A 89 -8.71 -2.01 -7.70
C LEU A 89 -10.22 -2.18 -7.63
N GLU A 90 -10.97 -1.28 -8.25
CA GLU A 90 -12.43 -1.42 -8.29
C GLU A 90 -12.86 -2.60 -9.15
N LEU A 91 -12.25 -2.74 -10.32
CA LEU A 91 -12.60 -3.82 -11.23
C LEU A 91 -12.25 -5.19 -10.64
N THR A 92 -11.20 -5.26 -9.87
CA THR A 92 -10.80 -6.51 -9.22
C THR A 92 -11.47 -6.69 -7.87
N ARG A 93 -12.31 -5.74 -7.47
CA ARG A 93 -13.03 -5.74 -6.19
C ARG A 93 -12.11 -5.66 -4.99
N LEU A 94 -10.90 -5.19 -5.19
CA LEU A 94 -9.94 -5.08 -4.10
C LEU A 94 -10.01 -3.74 -3.38
N ILE A 95 -10.70 -2.76 -3.97
CA ILE A 95 -10.79 -1.44 -3.34
C ILE A 95 -11.40 -1.51 -1.95
N LYS A 96 -12.28 -2.47 -1.72
CA LYS A 96 -12.93 -2.63 -0.42
C LYS A 96 -12.12 -3.47 0.56
N VAL A 97 -11.10 -4.14 0.07
CA VAL A 97 -10.27 -5.01 0.90
C VAL A 97 -9.14 -4.20 1.55
N PHE A 98 -8.62 -3.22 0.83
CA PHE A 98 -7.56 -2.38 1.34
C PHE A 98 -8.11 -1.23 2.17
N GLU A 99 -7.31 -0.78 3.13
CA GLU A 99 -7.55 0.50 3.79
C GLU A 99 -6.98 1.57 2.86
N VAL A 100 -7.85 2.42 2.30
CA VAL A 100 -7.47 3.40 1.29
C VAL A 100 -7.83 4.80 1.77
N HIS A 101 -6.89 5.72 1.62
CA HIS A 101 -7.09 7.10 2.03
C HIS A 101 -6.75 8.03 0.87
N GLU A 102 -7.26 9.26 0.95
CA GLU A 102 -7.03 10.24 -0.10
C GLU A 102 -5.64 10.86 -0.01
N ASN A 103 -5.12 11.01 1.20
CA ASN A 103 -3.85 11.67 1.39
C ASN A 103 -3.12 11.10 2.61
N GLU A 104 -1.89 11.56 2.77
CA GLU A 104 -1.03 11.04 3.83
C GLU A 104 -1.58 11.33 5.22
N GLU A 105 -2.13 12.51 5.41
CA GLU A 105 -2.61 12.90 6.72
C GLU A 105 -3.72 11.96 7.19
N GLU A 106 -4.64 11.64 6.31
CA GLU A 106 -5.71 10.69 6.64
C GLU A 106 -5.16 9.31 6.92
N ALA A 107 -4.17 8.89 6.12
CA ALA A 107 -3.57 7.58 6.30
C ALA A 107 -2.86 7.48 7.65
N LEU A 108 -2.24 8.57 8.07
CA LEU A 108 -1.54 8.58 9.35
C LEU A 108 -2.48 8.55 10.54
N ARG A 109 -3.68 9.12 10.40
CA ARG A 109 -4.65 9.06 11.48
C ARG A 109 -5.17 7.66 11.69
N GLY A 110 -5.03 6.81 10.69
CA GLY A 110 -5.41 5.43 10.81
C GLY A 110 -6.89 5.22 10.61
N GLY A 111 -7.33 4.05 10.96
CA GLY A 111 -8.69 3.68 10.77
C GLY A 111 -8.97 3.30 9.34
N THR A 112 -10.18 2.86 9.10
CA THR A 112 -10.53 2.39 7.78
C THR A 112 -11.51 3.34 7.18
N SER A 113 -11.03 4.19 6.33
CA SER A 113 -11.90 5.15 5.68
C SER A 113 -12.88 4.49 4.75
N THR A 114 -12.59 3.27 4.32
CA THR A 114 -13.46 2.56 3.41
C THR A 114 -14.49 1.73 4.14
N THR A 115 -14.37 1.60 5.44
CA THR A 115 -15.28 0.79 6.18
C THR A 115 -16.09 1.66 7.02
N PRO A 116 -17.25 1.90 6.63
CA PRO A 116 -18.03 2.76 7.40
C PRO A 116 -18.29 2.09 8.62
N ALA A 117 -17.98 2.50 9.36
CA ALA A 117 -18.26 2.17 10.47
C ALA A 117 -18.65 1.14 10.87
N ARG A 118 -18.83 0.85 10.67
CA ARG A 118 -19.04 -0.04 11.36
C ARG A 118 -20.14 0.12 11.98
#